data_9c23c3dec0d1dd210db75187b28cd041
#
_entry.id   9c23c3dec0d1dd210db75187b28cd041
#
_cell.length_a   1.000
_cell.length_b   1.000
_cell.length_c   1.000
_cell.angle_alpha   90.00
_cell.angle_beta   90.00
_cell.angle_gamma   90.00
#
_symmetry.space_group_name_H-M   'P 1'
#
loop_
_entity.id
_entity.type
_entity.pdbx_description
1 polymer ?
#
loop_
_entity_poly.entity_id
_entity_poly.type
_entity_poly.pdbx_seq_one_letter_code
_entity_poly.pdbx_strand_id
1 'polypeptide(L)'
;MFLLAVVVLLGVGGWYVWPSSSKEPVSLEGKATEKGAPDAVRETVEGSPKGGAGHIEGVVVERGLAPGRKLIAPGMWATDKVLAKGKGSSLVATNIADESDAWTRQLDGDICAVTQDVTNDGRAAVAFKDPAGDHLCNQVVMFRVGTGEKVWQAKIPVKRGFFAEATRMTLTQGVVATSWNEGSAGLDMATGKVLWQRGRTKQCHDGGFTGGRALLLRYDCFDKKSQRDHYRVQELSPRTGKAQWTYKVAPGVEFAYIISSDPVVLAVAAGDYDVTNLISLSDRGKYRAGIRMEGDHYNVECDPDSVDGCTGATVAGDRVLVTSGDVSEELGNNTNWVVTFDLATGHSGKKFEAGPDQRLSPLRASGDQVLALKVSTDTVAPNSLVSLDPKSGKQRTYFYFTIPDELHGVGASELMVEHGRIFFGNQEFRGSGKKETPDAQWLAYGVA
;
A
#
# COMPACT_ATOMS: atom_id res chain seq x y z
N MET A 1 -85.56 -32.08 -5.30
CA MET A 1 -85.06 -32.60 -4.06
C MET A 1 -83.90 -33.54 -4.37
N PHE A 2 -82.70 -33.00 -4.38
CA PHE A 2 -81.49 -33.78 -4.59
C PHE A 2 -80.51 -33.47 -3.44
N LEU A 3 -80.20 -34.49 -2.70
CA LEU A 3 -79.22 -34.50 -1.65
C LEU A 3 -77.81 -34.59 -2.29
N LEU A 4 -76.92 -33.66 -1.99
CA LEU A 4 -75.52 -33.72 -2.34
C LEU A 4 -74.76 -34.35 -1.18
N ALA A 5 -74.21 -35.53 -1.40
CA ALA A 5 -73.30 -36.19 -0.49
C ALA A 5 -71.90 -35.66 -0.69
N VAL A 6 -71.29 -35.09 0.36
CA VAL A 6 -69.89 -34.69 0.37
C VAL A 6 -69.07 -35.93 0.79
N VAL A 7 -68.24 -36.41 -0.10
CA VAL A 7 -67.21 -37.44 0.21
C VAL A 7 -65.93 -36.77 0.61
N VAL A 8 -65.53 -36.92 1.88
CA VAL A 8 -64.22 -36.50 2.37
C VAL A 8 -63.25 -37.65 2.11
N LEU A 9 -62.37 -37.50 1.13
CA LEU A 9 -61.20 -38.39 0.96
C LEU A 9 -60.04 -37.92 1.82
N LEU A 10 -59.75 -38.67 2.87
CA LEU A 10 -58.51 -38.55 3.63
C LEU A 10 -57.38 -39.20 2.82
N GLY A 11 -56.61 -38.40 2.12
CA GLY A 11 -55.39 -38.80 1.44
C GLY A 11 -54.21 -38.84 2.42
N VAL A 12 -53.73 -40.03 2.76
CA VAL A 12 -52.45 -40.22 3.47
C VAL A 12 -51.33 -39.96 2.46
N GLY A 13 -50.81 -38.72 2.45
CA GLY A 13 -49.67 -38.35 1.62
C GLY A 13 -48.37 -38.74 2.31
N GLY A 14 -47.74 -39.80 1.84
CA GLY A 14 -46.39 -40.17 2.23
C GLY A 14 -45.40 -39.08 1.80
N TRP A 15 -44.64 -38.56 2.77
CA TRP A 15 -43.54 -37.68 2.51
C TRP A 15 -42.38 -38.49 1.92
N TYR A 16 -42.23 -38.45 0.61
CA TYR A 16 -41.00 -38.85 -0.04
C TYR A 16 -39.96 -37.76 0.20
N VAL A 17 -39.07 -37.97 1.17
CA VAL A 17 -37.85 -37.18 1.31
C VAL A 17 -36.90 -37.64 0.18
N TRP A 18 -36.85 -36.84 -0.87
CA TRP A 18 -35.80 -36.94 -1.87
C TRP A 18 -34.49 -36.49 -1.23
N PRO A 19 -33.42 -37.29 -1.22
CA PRO A 19 -32.13 -36.79 -0.84
C PRO A 19 -31.64 -35.86 -1.97
N SER A 20 -31.85 -34.56 -1.81
CA SER A 20 -31.18 -33.57 -2.62
C SER A 20 -29.72 -33.58 -2.22
N SER A 21 -28.90 -34.38 -2.92
CA SER A 21 -27.48 -34.17 -2.97
C SER A 21 -27.23 -32.91 -3.79
N SER A 22 -27.49 -31.77 -3.19
CA SER A 22 -26.90 -30.52 -3.64
C SER A 22 -25.41 -30.64 -3.35
N LYS A 23 -24.63 -31.15 -4.31
CA LYS A 23 -23.23 -30.77 -4.45
C LYS A 23 -23.28 -29.26 -4.65
N GLU A 24 -23.06 -28.54 -3.56
CA GLU A 24 -22.69 -27.14 -3.69
C GLU A 24 -21.53 -27.09 -4.68
N PRO A 25 -21.63 -26.30 -5.76
CA PRO A 25 -20.46 -26.06 -6.58
C PRO A 25 -19.45 -25.42 -5.64
N VAL A 26 -18.31 -26.08 -5.43
CA VAL A 26 -17.16 -25.47 -4.78
C VAL A 26 -16.83 -24.27 -5.64
N SER A 27 -17.28 -23.10 -5.22
CA SER A 27 -16.94 -21.83 -5.82
C SER A 27 -15.45 -21.68 -5.67
N LEU A 28 -14.71 -21.90 -6.75
CA LEU A 28 -13.28 -21.65 -6.86
C LEU A 28 -12.97 -20.16 -6.99
N GLU A 29 -14.00 -19.33 -7.06
CA GLU A 29 -13.90 -17.88 -6.93
C GLU A 29 -13.74 -17.58 -5.44
N GLY A 30 -12.52 -17.17 -5.05
CA GLY A 30 -12.27 -16.73 -3.68
C GLY A 30 -13.24 -15.60 -3.35
N LYS A 31 -14.11 -15.86 -2.35
CA LYS A 31 -14.88 -14.79 -1.72
C LYS A 31 -13.91 -13.69 -1.37
N ALA A 32 -14.23 -12.46 -1.73
CA ALA A 32 -13.53 -11.29 -1.22
C ALA A 32 -13.45 -11.42 0.30
N THR A 33 -12.25 -11.23 0.85
CA THR A 33 -12.05 -11.30 2.30
C THR A 33 -12.97 -10.24 2.94
N GLU A 34 -13.78 -10.65 3.90
CA GLU A 34 -14.68 -9.72 4.56
C GLU A 34 -13.88 -8.63 5.25
N LYS A 35 -14.39 -7.38 5.23
CA LYS A 35 -13.79 -6.25 5.93
C LYS A 35 -13.57 -6.64 7.40
N GLY A 36 -12.31 -6.60 7.83
CA GLY A 36 -11.94 -7.01 9.19
C GLY A 36 -11.59 -8.49 9.36
N ALA A 37 -11.58 -9.31 8.30
CA ALA A 37 -11.02 -10.66 8.37
C ALA A 37 -9.54 -10.62 8.82
N PRO A 38 -9.05 -11.64 9.56
CA PRO A 38 -7.67 -11.62 10.10
C PRO A 38 -6.59 -11.44 9.02
N ASP A 39 -6.81 -12.01 7.84
CA ASP A 39 -5.90 -11.99 6.70
C ASP A 39 -6.20 -10.86 5.70
N ALA A 40 -7.15 -9.98 5.99
CA ALA A 40 -7.35 -8.76 5.21
C ALA A 40 -6.29 -7.70 5.58
N VAL A 41 -5.95 -6.86 4.62
CA VAL A 41 -5.11 -5.68 4.85
C VAL A 41 -5.83 -4.72 5.81
N ARG A 42 -5.09 -4.15 6.74
CA ARG A 42 -5.65 -3.20 7.70
C ARG A 42 -6.06 -1.90 7.00
N GLU A 43 -7.34 -1.57 7.09
CA GLU A 43 -7.92 -0.41 6.42
C GLU A 43 -8.20 0.78 7.34
N THR A 44 -8.23 0.56 8.65
CA THR A 44 -8.53 1.60 9.62
C THR A 44 -7.38 1.78 10.59
N VAL A 45 -7.14 3.02 10.98
CA VAL A 45 -6.17 3.39 12.00
C VAL A 45 -6.96 3.81 13.22
N GLU A 46 -6.58 3.31 14.38
CA GLU A 46 -7.16 3.71 15.65
C GLU A 46 -6.98 5.22 15.87
N GLY A 47 -7.87 5.82 16.63
CA GLY A 47 -7.79 7.24 16.98
C GLY A 47 -6.50 7.56 17.74
N SER A 48 -6.12 8.84 17.69
CA SER A 48 -4.97 9.33 18.46
C SER A 48 -5.08 8.94 19.95
N PRO A 49 -4.00 8.47 20.55
CA PRO A 49 -4.02 7.96 21.92
C PRO A 49 -4.42 9.04 22.91
N LYS A 50 -4.22 10.24 22.86
CA LYS A 50 -4.66 11.27 23.83
C LYS A 50 -4.42 12.66 23.30
N GLY A 51 -5.03 13.21 22.41
CA GLY A 51 -4.83 14.59 21.91
C GLY A 51 -3.85 15.47 22.69
N GLY A 52 -3.05 16.28 22.03
CA GLY A 52 -2.06 17.15 22.67
C GLY A 52 -0.73 17.20 21.92
N ALA A 53 0.36 17.35 22.66
CA ALA A 53 1.70 17.31 22.10
C ALA A 53 2.17 15.87 21.91
N GLY A 54 2.53 15.51 20.69
CA GLY A 54 3.13 14.23 20.38
C GLY A 54 4.60 14.19 20.78
N HIS A 55 5.04 13.03 21.26
CA HIS A 55 6.41 12.74 21.64
C HIS A 55 6.98 11.66 20.73
N ILE A 56 8.31 11.63 20.61
CA ILE A 56 8.99 10.54 19.89
C ILE A 56 8.80 9.26 20.70
N GLU A 57 8.34 8.22 20.03
CA GLU A 57 8.12 6.89 20.60
C GLU A 57 8.70 5.84 19.66
N GLY A 58 9.39 4.85 20.21
CA GLY A 58 9.92 3.72 19.45
C GLY A 58 10.93 4.16 18.39
N VAL A 59 12.20 3.92 18.68
CA VAL A 59 13.29 4.30 17.79
C VAL A 59 14.06 3.06 17.37
N VAL A 60 14.24 2.89 16.06
CA VAL A 60 15.13 1.87 15.51
C VAL A 60 16.42 2.54 15.07
N VAL A 61 17.54 2.15 15.66
CA VAL A 61 18.84 2.79 15.45
C VAL A 61 19.86 1.80 14.86
N GLU A 62 20.65 2.27 13.90
CA GLU A 62 21.89 1.64 13.47
C GLU A 62 23.07 2.33 14.14
N ARG A 63 23.99 1.54 14.67
CA ARG A 63 25.21 2.04 15.29
C ARG A 63 26.44 1.43 14.61
N GLY A 64 27.42 2.25 14.32
CA GLY A 64 28.72 1.78 13.83
C GLY A 64 28.74 1.37 12.34
N LEU A 65 27.88 1.96 11.51
CA LEU A 65 27.99 1.78 10.07
C LEU A 65 29.32 2.38 9.57
N ALA A 66 30.18 1.53 9.03
CA ALA A 66 31.51 1.94 8.58
C ALA A 66 31.44 3.01 7.49
N PRO A 67 32.39 3.97 7.44
CA PRO A 67 32.44 5.02 6.44
C PRO A 67 32.32 4.47 5.01
N GLY A 68 31.45 5.09 4.20
CA GLY A 68 31.21 4.69 2.81
C GLY A 68 30.42 3.40 2.63
N ARG A 69 30.10 2.66 3.70
CA ARG A 69 29.21 1.49 3.61
C ARG A 69 27.76 1.95 3.41
N LYS A 70 27.08 1.25 2.51
CA LYS A 70 25.66 1.42 2.26
C LYS A 70 24.90 0.35 3.02
N LEU A 71 23.86 0.75 3.77
CA LEU A 71 22.89 -0.12 4.39
C LEU A 71 21.53 0.10 3.72
N ILE A 72 20.93 -0.95 3.21
CA ILE A 72 19.57 -0.95 2.70
C ILE A 72 18.64 -1.43 3.81
N ALA A 73 17.61 -0.63 4.12
CA ALA A 73 16.69 -0.85 5.23
C ALA A 73 15.23 -0.70 4.75
N PRO A 74 14.72 -1.57 3.87
CA PRO A 74 13.39 -1.44 3.30
C PRO A 74 12.33 -2.00 4.24
N GLY A 75 11.14 -1.39 4.19
CA GLY A 75 9.96 -1.82 4.93
C GLY A 75 9.96 -1.37 6.38
N MET A 76 8.81 -0.88 6.79
CA MET A 76 8.51 -0.42 8.13
C MET A 76 7.11 -0.87 8.50
N TRP A 77 6.94 -1.46 9.67
CA TRP A 77 5.67 -2.01 10.14
C TRP A 77 5.51 -1.74 11.62
N ALA A 78 4.27 -1.48 12.04
CA ALA A 78 4.00 -1.26 13.45
C ALA A 78 2.81 -2.09 13.96
N THR A 79 2.86 -2.39 15.25
CA THR A 79 1.72 -2.76 16.07
C THR A 79 1.51 -1.66 17.12
N ASP A 80 0.54 -1.85 18.01
CA ASP A 80 0.35 -1.00 19.18
C ASP A 80 1.58 -1.00 20.13
N LYS A 81 2.48 -2.00 20.03
CA LYS A 81 3.59 -2.24 20.98
C LYS A 81 4.97 -2.14 20.36
N VAL A 82 5.13 -2.48 19.09
CA VAL A 82 6.46 -2.53 18.47
C VAL A 82 6.49 -1.77 17.15
N LEU A 83 7.64 -1.16 16.86
CA LEU A 83 8.03 -0.66 15.57
C LEU A 83 9.08 -1.61 14.97
N ALA A 84 8.76 -2.21 13.82
CA ALA A 84 9.65 -3.13 13.12
C ALA A 84 10.20 -2.51 11.84
N LYS A 85 11.43 -2.87 11.49
CA LYS A 85 12.16 -2.33 10.33
C LYS A 85 12.98 -3.43 9.66
N GLY A 86 13.03 -3.42 8.33
CA GLY A 86 14.03 -4.17 7.58
C GLY A 86 15.41 -3.54 7.72
N LYS A 87 16.46 -4.35 7.83
CA LYS A 87 17.84 -3.90 8.02
C LYS A 87 18.83 -4.89 7.39
N GLY A 88 19.21 -4.63 6.15
CA GLY A 88 20.09 -5.54 5.40
C GLY A 88 19.50 -6.94 5.29
N SER A 89 20.14 -7.92 5.92
CA SER A 89 19.66 -9.30 6.01
C SER A 89 18.91 -9.62 7.32
N SER A 90 18.41 -8.61 8.02
CA SER A 90 17.69 -8.80 9.28
C SER A 90 16.37 -8.04 9.29
N LEU A 91 15.43 -8.54 10.09
CA LEU A 91 14.28 -7.78 10.57
C LEU A 91 14.54 -7.47 12.05
N VAL A 92 14.37 -6.22 12.43
CA VAL A 92 14.56 -5.75 13.82
C VAL A 92 13.32 -5.05 14.30
N ALA A 93 13.03 -5.11 15.59
CA ALA A 93 11.93 -4.36 16.18
C ALA A 93 12.30 -3.82 17.56
N THR A 94 11.76 -2.65 17.87
CA THR A 94 11.90 -1.95 19.12
C THR A 94 10.54 -1.83 19.79
N ASN A 95 10.51 -1.95 21.12
CA ASN A 95 9.31 -1.64 21.90
C ASN A 95 9.02 -0.13 21.84
N ILE A 96 7.80 0.24 21.50
CA ILE A 96 7.43 1.66 21.35
C ILE A 96 7.48 2.39 22.70
N ALA A 97 7.12 1.71 23.78
CA ALA A 97 6.95 2.34 25.10
C ALA A 97 8.27 2.70 25.80
N ASP A 98 9.34 1.93 25.57
CA ASP A 98 10.60 2.07 26.32
C ASP A 98 11.86 2.01 25.44
N GLU A 99 11.67 1.92 24.11
CA GLU A 99 12.73 1.88 23.09
C GLU A 99 13.70 0.69 23.24
N SER A 100 13.37 -0.28 24.08
CA SER A 100 14.17 -1.50 24.22
C SER A 100 14.02 -2.40 23.00
N ASP A 101 15.03 -3.23 22.73
CA ASP A 101 14.97 -4.24 21.69
C ASP A 101 13.83 -5.24 21.96
N ALA A 102 12.87 -5.33 21.06
CA ALA A 102 11.76 -6.27 21.18
C ALA A 102 12.14 -7.64 20.61
N TRP A 103 12.65 -7.67 19.40
CA TRP A 103 13.10 -8.90 18.73
C TRP A 103 14.00 -8.60 17.53
N THR A 104 14.81 -9.57 17.17
CA THR A 104 15.60 -9.58 15.94
C THR A 104 15.42 -10.91 15.23
N ARG A 105 15.18 -10.86 13.92
CA ARG A 105 15.11 -12.05 13.05
C ARG A 105 16.17 -11.95 11.98
N GLN A 106 17.18 -12.82 12.04
CA GLN A 106 18.16 -12.96 10.97
C GLN A 106 17.57 -13.74 9.79
N LEU A 107 17.80 -13.25 8.58
CA LEU A 107 17.50 -13.90 7.31
C LEU A 107 18.81 -14.42 6.68
N ASP A 108 18.69 -15.40 5.81
CA ASP A 108 19.86 -16.00 5.16
C ASP A 108 20.45 -15.13 4.01
N GLY A 109 19.79 -14.02 3.68
CA GLY A 109 20.24 -13.08 2.66
C GLY A 109 19.60 -11.71 2.77
N ASP A 110 20.08 -10.74 1.99
CA ASP A 110 19.63 -9.36 2.04
C ASP A 110 18.18 -9.23 1.56
N ILE A 111 17.41 -8.41 2.29
CA ILE A 111 16.04 -8.07 1.92
C ILE A 111 16.05 -7.31 0.60
N CYS A 112 15.20 -7.70 -0.32
CA CYS A 112 15.12 -7.15 -1.66
C CYS A 112 13.69 -6.72 -2.08
N ALA A 113 12.65 -7.19 -1.36
CA ALA A 113 11.29 -6.69 -1.52
C ALA A 113 10.50 -6.86 -0.23
N VAL A 114 9.49 -6.02 -0.05
CA VAL A 114 8.66 -6.00 1.16
C VAL A 114 7.21 -5.73 0.77
N THR A 115 6.27 -6.15 1.64
CA THR A 115 4.90 -5.65 1.60
C THR A 115 4.84 -4.38 2.46
N GLN A 116 4.22 -3.34 1.94
CA GLN A 116 4.03 -2.09 2.69
C GLN A 116 2.95 -2.25 3.77
N ASP A 117 1.93 -3.03 3.45
CA ASP A 117 0.78 -3.25 4.31
C ASP A 117 1.01 -4.33 5.36
N VAL A 118 0.18 -4.28 6.41
CA VAL A 118 0.06 -5.30 7.47
C VAL A 118 -1.36 -5.83 7.47
N THR A 119 -1.52 -7.12 7.72
CA THR A 119 -2.86 -7.73 7.89
C THR A 119 -3.47 -7.35 9.26
N ASN A 120 -4.79 -7.52 9.39
CA ASN A 120 -5.48 -7.26 10.67
C ASN A 120 -4.92 -8.08 11.83
N ASP A 121 -4.41 -9.29 11.58
CA ASP A 121 -3.76 -10.13 12.60
C ASP A 121 -2.25 -9.91 12.72
N GLY A 122 -1.74 -8.81 12.15
CA GLY A 122 -0.36 -8.33 12.35
C GLY A 122 0.70 -9.10 11.57
N ARG A 123 0.39 -9.60 10.37
CA ARG A 123 1.38 -10.26 9.50
C ARG A 123 1.83 -9.34 8.37
N ALA A 124 3.12 -9.48 8.00
CA ALA A 124 3.74 -8.86 6.83
C ALA A 124 4.65 -9.89 6.14
N ALA A 125 5.06 -9.60 4.91
CA ALA A 125 5.96 -10.46 4.16
C ALA A 125 7.15 -9.68 3.60
N VAL A 126 8.30 -10.35 3.54
CA VAL A 126 9.50 -9.84 2.88
C VAL A 126 10.06 -10.90 1.94
N ALA A 127 10.68 -10.45 0.85
CA ALA A 127 11.53 -11.29 0.04
C ALA A 127 12.99 -10.97 0.29
N PHE A 128 13.84 -11.98 0.24
CA PHE A 128 15.28 -11.85 0.42
C PHE A 128 16.06 -12.69 -0.59
N LYS A 129 17.32 -12.33 -0.79
CA LYS A 129 18.21 -12.96 -1.74
C LYS A 129 18.58 -14.37 -1.25
N ASP A 130 18.47 -15.37 -2.13
CA ASP A 130 18.88 -16.74 -1.84
C ASP A 130 20.42 -16.81 -1.71
N PRO A 131 20.98 -17.20 -0.55
CA PRO A 131 22.43 -17.32 -0.37
C PRO A 131 23.03 -18.48 -1.16
N ALA A 132 22.21 -19.51 -1.44
CA ALA A 132 22.61 -20.66 -2.23
C ALA A 132 22.33 -20.41 -3.71
N GLY A 133 23.35 -20.08 -4.48
CA GLY A 133 23.24 -19.95 -5.92
C GLY A 133 23.37 -18.51 -6.43
N ASP A 134 22.42 -18.06 -7.24
CA ASP A 134 22.56 -16.84 -8.04
C ASP A 134 22.25 -15.52 -7.31
N HIS A 135 22.07 -15.52 -6.00
CA HIS A 135 21.66 -14.38 -5.20
C HIS A 135 20.35 -13.73 -5.68
N LEU A 136 19.43 -14.54 -6.24
CA LEU A 136 18.15 -14.08 -6.72
C LEU A 136 17.22 -13.70 -5.55
N CYS A 137 16.43 -12.65 -5.74
CA CYS A 137 15.37 -12.26 -4.82
C CYS A 137 14.18 -13.23 -4.92
N ASN A 138 14.31 -14.43 -4.36
CA ASN A 138 13.37 -15.54 -4.58
C ASN A 138 12.94 -16.27 -3.31
N GLN A 139 13.45 -15.90 -2.14
CA GLN A 139 12.99 -16.43 -0.87
C GLN A 139 11.95 -15.46 -0.29
N VAL A 140 10.77 -15.94 0.05
CA VAL A 140 9.71 -15.15 0.68
C VAL A 140 9.46 -15.69 2.07
N VAL A 141 9.45 -14.82 3.06
CA VAL A 141 9.06 -15.15 4.43
C VAL A 141 7.88 -14.29 4.85
N MET A 142 6.87 -14.92 5.43
CA MET A 142 5.81 -14.25 6.17
C MET A 142 6.11 -14.33 7.65
N PHE A 143 5.95 -13.21 8.35
CA PHE A 143 6.24 -13.11 9.78
C PHE A 143 5.16 -12.31 10.50
N ARG A 144 5.08 -12.49 11.82
CA ARG A 144 4.26 -11.69 12.71
C ARG A 144 5.03 -10.45 13.15
N VAL A 145 4.50 -9.27 12.87
CA VAL A 145 5.16 -8.00 13.19
C VAL A 145 5.39 -7.84 14.70
N GLY A 146 4.43 -8.26 15.51
CA GLY A 146 4.52 -8.13 16.99
C GLY A 146 5.60 -8.98 17.66
N THR A 147 6.03 -10.10 17.05
CA THR A 147 6.91 -11.08 17.70
C THR A 147 8.12 -11.49 16.85
N GLY A 148 8.18 -11.08 15.60
CA GLY A 148 9.19 -11.56 14.63
C GLY A 148 9.08 -13.06 14.33
N GLU A 149 8.03 -13.74 14.77
CA GLU A 149 7.81 -15.16 14.52
C GLU A 149 7.62 -15.42 13.03
N LYS A 150 8.39 -16.36 12.48
CA LYS A 150 8.22 -16.85 11.11
C LYS A 150 6.95 -17.69 11.01
N VAL A 151 5.98 -17.27 10.20
CA VAL A 151 4.78 -18.05 9.91
C VAL A 151 5.10 -19.15 8.90
N TRP A 152 5.76 -18.79 7.81
CA TRP A 152 6.27 -19.71 6.79
C TRP A 152 7.39 -19.05 5.98
N GLN A 153 8.11 -19.87 5.24
CA GLN A 153 9.08 -19.46 4.22
C GLN A 153 8.86 -20.29 2.97
N ALA A 154 8.88 -19.64 1.82
CA ALA A 154 8.67 -20.29 0.53
C ALA A 154 9.64 -19.74 -0.52
N LYS A 155 9.99 -20.58 -1.50
CA LYS A 155 10.77 -20.16 -2.66
C LYS A 155 9.85 -19.88 -3.84
N ILE A 156 9.97 -18.71 -4.44
CA ILE A 156 9.27 -18.34 -5.66
C ILE A 156 10.12 -18.69 -6.89
N PRO A 157 9.51 -18.98 -8.05
CA PRO A 157 10.21 -19.53 -9.21
C PRO A 157 10.89 -18.45 -10.07
N VAL A 158 11.57 -17.49 -9.44
CA VAL A 158 12.38 -16.49 -10.15
C VAL A 158 13.50 -17.21 -10.86
N LYS A 159 13.64 -16.98 -12.16
CA LYS A 159 14.74 -17.49 -12.98
C LYS A 159 15.75 -16.38 -13.23
N ARG A 160 17.01 -16.75 -13.42
CA ARG A 160 18.06 -15.83 -13.81
C ARG A 160 17.67 -15.12 -15.10
N GLY A 161 17.69 -13.79 -15.10
CA GLY A 161 17.37 -12.92 -16.23
C GLY A 161 18.04 -11.57 -16.05
N PHE A 162 18.04 -10.75 -17.09
CA PHE A 162 18.74 -9.46 -17.11
C PHE A 162 18.25 -8.47 -16.02
N PHE A 163 17.02 -8.69 -15.48
CA PHE A 163 16.36 -7.83 -14.51
C PHE A 163 15.74 -8.64 -13.34
N ALA A 164 16.37 -9.74 -12.96
CA ALA A 164 15.84 -10.62 -11.89
C ALA A 164 15.75 -9.95 -10.50
N GLU A 165 16.27 -8.73 -10.35
CA GLU A 165 16.38 -8.04 -9.06
C GLU A 165 15.15 -7.18 -8.71
N ALA A 166 14.24 -6.91 -9.66
CA ALA A 166 13.06 -6.07 -9.44
C ALA A 166 11.85 -6.87 -8.94
N THR A 167 12.00 -7.58 -7.82
CA THR A 167 10.87 -8.24 -7.16
C THR A 167 10.03 -7.20 -6.40
N ARG A 168 8.71 -7.26 -6.58
CA ARG A 168 7.72 -6.43 -5.86
C ARG A 168 6.70 -7.32 -5.20
N MET A 169 6.13 -6.86 -4.11
CA MET A 169 5.19 -7.66 -3.30
C MET A 169 4.05 -6.81 -2.78
N THR A 170 2.86 -7.42 -2.68
CA THR A 170 1.70 -6.83 -2.02
C THR A 170 0.85 -7.89 -1.32
N LEU A 171 0.02 -7.45 -0.38
CA LEU A 171 -0.97 -8.28 0.32
C LEU A 171 -2.36 -8.03 -0.22
N THR A 172 -3.14 -9.08 -0.38
CA THR A 172 -4.54 -8.99 -0.79
C THR A 172 -5.30 -10.26 -0.37
N GLN A 173 -6.51 -10.16 0.09
CA GLN A 173 -7.51 -11.23 0.26
C GLN A 173 -6.94 -12.65 0.49
N GLY A 174 -6.10 -12.83 1.54
CA GLY A 174 -5.48 -14.11 1.87
C GLY A 174 -4.37 -14.57 0.93
N VAL A 175 -3.81 -13.66 0.11
CA VAL A 175 -2.74 -13.95 -0.85
C VAL A 175 -1.61 -12.93 -0.73
N VAL A 176 -0.38 -13.40 -0.78
CA VAL A 176 0.82 -12.60 -1.06
C VAL A 176 1.06 -12.66 -2.55
N ALA A 177 0.86 -11.55 -3.25
CA ALA A 177 1.19 -11.46 -4.68
C ALA A 177 2.59 -10.88 -4.85
N THR A 178 3.36 -11.48 -5.75
CA THR A 178 4.72 -11.05 -6.06
C THR A 178 4.95 -11.05 -7.56
N SER A 179 5.68 -10.04 -8.05
CA SER A 179 6.09 -9.94 -9.45
C SER A 179 7.60 -9.75 -9.56
N TRP A 180 8.15 -10.21 -10.66
CA TRP A 180 9.51 -9.98 -11.13
C TRP A 180 9.48 -9.85 -12.66
N ASN A 181 10.52 -9.35 -13.28
CA ASN A 181 10.47 -9.03 -14.72
C ASN A 181 10.07 -10.17 -15.66
N GLU A 182 10.31 -11.43 -15.26
CA GLU A 182 9.99 -12.60 -16.09
C GLU A 182 8.68 -13.29 -15.71
N GLY A 183 7.96 -12.78 -14.67
CA GLY A 183 6.72 -13.38 -14.25
C GLY A 183 6.19 -12.89 -12.91
N SER A 184 5.19 -13.60 -12.43
CA SER A 184 4.56 -13.31 -11.14
C SER A 184 4.00 -14.59 -10.50
N ALA A 185 3.69 -14.52 -9.22
CA ALA A 185 3.07 -15.60 -8.47
C ALA A 185 2.16 -15.06 -7.36
N GLY A 186 1.14 -15.83 -7.02
CA GLY A 186 0.37 -15.67 -5.81
C GLY A 186 0.66 -16.81 -4.85
N LEU A 187 0.95 -16.47 -3.59
CA LEU A 187 1.18 -17.43 -2.53
C LEU A 187 0.02 -17.36 -1.53
N ASP A 188 -0.43 -18.51 -1.08
CA ASP A 188 -1.41 -18.59 -0.01
C ASP A 188 -0.84 -17.98 1.28
N MET A 189 -1.51 -16.98 1.81
CA MET A 189 -1.03 -16.19 2.95
C MET A 189 -0.92 -17.00 4.24
N ALA A 190 -1.71 -18.07 4.37
CA ALA A 190 -1.66 -18.92 5.57
C ALA A 190 -0.52 -19.94 5.52
N THR A 191 -0.17 -20.46 4.33
CA THR A 191 0.72 -21.62 4.18
C THR A 191 1.99 -21.36 3.36
N GLY A 192 2.07 -20.26 2.62
CA GLY A 192 3.15 -19.98 1.69
C GLY A 192 3.12 -20.82 0.39
N LYS A 193 2.07 -21.67 0.21
CA LYS A 193 1.93 -22.48 -0.99
C LYS A 193 1.68 -21.61 -2.21
N VAL A 194 2.40 -21.85 -3.29
CA VAL A 194 2.15 -21.20 -4.57
C VAL A 194 0.79 -21.64 -5.11
N LEU A 195 -0.12 -20.71 -5.28
CA LEU A 195 -1.47 -20.92 -5.81
C LEU A 195 -1.49 -20.86 -7.33
N TRP A 196 -0.77 -19.90 -7.88
CA TRP A 196 -0.68 -19.67 -9.31
C TRP A 196 0.66 -19.01 -9.67
N GLN A 197 1.01 -19.15 -10.96
CA GLN A 197 2.17 -18.50 -11.56
C GLN A 197 1.77 -17.96 -12.94
N ARG A 198 2.36 -16.83 -13.31
CA ARG A 198 2.24 -16.24 -14.63
C ARG A 198 3.63 -15.97 -15.18
N GLY A 199 3.81 -16.19 -16.45
CA GLY A 199 5.06 -15.92 -17.16
C GLY A 199 4.93 -14.75 -18.11
N ARG A 200 6.05 -14.17 -18.47
CA ARG A 200 6.18 -13.17 -19.51
C ARG A 200 5.73 -13.73 -20.87
N THR A 201 5.08 -12.91 -21.68
CA THR A 201 4.84 -13.16 -23.10
C THR A 201 5.93 -12.47 -23.95
N LYS A 202 5.89 -12.66 -25.28
CA LYS A 202 6.85 -12.00 -26.20
C LYS A 202 6.73 -10.47 -26.19
N GLN A 203 5.58 -9.94 -25.81
CA GLN A 203 5.27 -8.50 -25.91
C GLN A 203 4.93 -7.86 -24.57
N CYS A 204 4.49 -8.64 -23.60
CA CYS A 204 4.00 -8.11 -22.34
C CYS A 204 4.55 -8.89 -21.14
N HIS A 205 4.66 -8.19 -20.01
CA HIS A 205 5.02 -8.76 -18.71
C HIS A 205 4.20 -8.12 -17.59
N ASP A 206 4.16 -8.80 -16.47
CA ASP A 206 3.52 -8.28 -15.26
C ASP A 206 4.43 -7.21 -14.63
N GLY A 207 4.05 -5.93 -14.73
CA GLY A 207 4.84 -4.79 -14.24
C GLY A 207 4.82 -4.64 -12.72
N GLY A 208 3.77 -5.11 -12.07
CA GLY A 208 3.62 -5.08 -10.62
C GLY A 208 2.17 -5.09 -10.18
N PHE A 209 1.96 -5.25 -8.88
CA PHE A 209 0.64 -5.38 -8.27
C PHE A 209 0.37 -4.28 -7.25
N THR A 210 -0.90 -3.92 -7.13
CA THR A 210 -1.46 -3.18 -6.00
C THR A 210 -2.50 -4.05 -5.33
N GLY A 211 -2.37 -4.24 -4.04
CA GLY A 211 -3.20 -5.13 -3.23
C GLY A 211 -4.32 -4.42 -2.46
N GLY A 212 -4.63 -4.94 -1.29
CA GLY A 212 -5.74 -4.47 -0.45
C GLY A 212 -7.04 -5.24 -0.71
N ARG A 213 -8.13 -4.56 -0.98
CA ARG A 213 -9.44 -5.17 -1.22
C ARG A 213 -9.56 -5.89 -2.57
N ALA A 214 -8.79 -5.46 -3.57
CA ALA A 214 -8.70 -6.10 -4.87
C ALA A 214 -7.23 -6.33 -5.23
N LEU A 215 -6.95 -7.25 -6.15
CA LEU A 215 -5.63 -7.45 -6.71
C LEU A 215 -5.59 -6.87 -8.10
N LEU A 216 -4.96 -5.72 -8.23
CA LEU A 216 -4.74 -5.07 -9.53
C LEU A 216 -3.32 -5.34 -10.02
N LEU A 217 -3.22 -5.65 -11.29
CA LEU A 217 -1.97 -5.84 -12.02
C LEU A 217 -1.82 -4.70 -13.04
N ARG A 218 -0.67 -4.00 -13.02
CA ARG A 218 -0.23 -3.26 -14.21
C ARG A 218 0.47 -4.25 -15.15
N TYR A 219 -0.04 -4.35 -16.37
CA TYR A 219 0.46 -5.24 -17.40
C TYR A 219 1.11 -4.41 -18.50
N ASP A 220 2.42 -4.45 -18.56
CA ASP A 220 3.26 -3.59 -19.39
C ASP A 220 3.56 -4.31 -20.71
N CYS A 221 3.24 -3.66 -21.82
CA CYS A 221 3.35 -4.23 -23.15
C CYS A 221 4.17 -3.31 -24.06
N PHE A 222 5.09 -3.88 -24.83
CA PHE A 222 5.87 -3.14 -25.84
C PHE A 222 5.34 -3.41 -27.25
N ASP A 223 4.99 -2.37 -27.98
CA ASP A 223 4.63 -2.46 -29.39
C ASP A 223 5.84 -2.20 -30.28
N LYS A 224 6.27 -3.23 -30.99
CA LYS A 224 7.39 -3.16 -31.90
C LYS A 224 7.18 -2.23 -33.10
N LYS A 225 5.93 -1.94 -33.50
CA LYS A 225 5.63 -1.07 -34.64
C LYS A 225 5.75 0.41 -34.25
N SER A 226 5.16 0.78 -33.16
CA SER A 226 5.21 2.16 -32.63
C SER A 226 6.46 2.45 -31.81
N GLN A 227 7.24 1.41 -31.41
CA GLN A 227 8.39 1.51 -30.48
C GLN A 227 8.02 2.17 -29.15
N ARG A 228 6.80 1.91 -28.68
CA ARG A 228 6.24 2.51 -27.46
C ARG A 228 5.68 1.44 -26.53
N ASP A 229 5.74 1.74 -25.25
CA ASP A 229 5.04 0.98 -24.23
C ASP A 229 3.55 1.32 -24.23
N HIS A 230 2.75 0.34 -23.87
CA HIS A 230 1.36 0.55 -23.54
C HIS A 230 0.98 -0.28 -22.33
N TYR A 231 0.10 0.31 -21.52
CA TYR A 231 -0.29 -0.24 -20.26
C TYR A 231 -1.71 -0.79 -20.31
N ARG A 232 -1.90 -1.88 -19.59
CA ARG A 232 -3.22 -2.40 -19.26
C ARG A 232 -3.29 -2.57 -17.75
N VAL A 233 -4.45 -2.32 -17.18
CA VAL A 233 -4.73 -2.65 -15.78
C VAL A 233 -5.72 -3.80 -15.77
N GLN A 234 -5.42 -4.83 -14.99
CA GLN A 234 -6.24 -6.02 -14.84
C GLN A 234 -6.57 -6.21 -13.37
N GLU A 235 -7.83 -6.47 -13.07
CA GLU A 235 -8.17 -7.09 -11.81
C GLU A 235 -7.99 -8.59 -11.92
N LEU A 236 -7.26 -9.17 -11.00
CA LEU A 236 -7.06 -10.62 -10.95
C LEU A 236 -7.85 -11.21 -9.79
N SER A 237 -8.39 -12.41 -10.01
CA SER A 237 -8.84 -13.25 -8.90
C SER A 237 -7.61 -13.60 -8.05
N PRO A 238 -7.53 -13.19 -6.76
CA PRO A 238 -6.33 -13.42 -5.95
C PRO A 238 -5.95 -14.89 -5.82
N ARG A 239 -6.93 -15.78 -5.73
CA ARG A 239 -6.70 -17.22 -5.55
C ARG A 239 -6.29 -17.96 -6.83
N THR A 240 -6.61 -17.43 -8.01
CA THR A 240 -6.37 -18.12 -9.29
C THR A 240 -5.44 -17.38 -10.25
N GLY A 241 -5.15 -16.11 -10.01
CA GLY A 241 -4.36 -15.26 -10.90
C GLY A 241 -5.03 -14.97 -12.26
N LYS A 242 -6.31 -15.35 -12.45
CA LYS A 242 -7.05 -15.11 -13.68
C LYS A 242 -7.60 -13.69 -13.71
N ALA A 243 -7.46 -13.02 -14.84
CA ALA A 243 -8.04 -11.70 -15.05
C ALA A 243 -9.58 -11.78 -15.04
N GLN A 244 -10.20 -10.93 -14.22
CA GLN A 244 -11.65 -10.75 -14.15
C GLN A 244 -12.10 -9.71 -15.18
N TRP A 245 -11.35 -8.62 -15.29
CA TRP A 245 -11.50 -7.60 -16.31
C TRP A 245 -10.14 -7.01 -16.72
N THR A 246 -10.14 -6.30 -17.84
CA THR A 246 -8.95 -5.60 -18.35
C THR A 246 -9.36 -4.22 -18.85
N TYR A 247 -8.72 -3.20 -18.33
CA TYR A 247 -8.77 -1.82 -18.83
C TYR A 247 -7.53 -1.55 -19.68
N LYS A 248 -7.72 -1.00 -20.87
CA LYS A 248 -6.62 -0.56 -21.75
C LYS A 248 -6.41 0.93 -21.51
N VAL A 249 -5.23 1.29 -21.05
CA VAL A 249 -4.84 2.69 -20.92
C VAL A 249 -4.71 3.31 -22.29
N ALA A 250 -5.06 4.59 -22.42
CA ALA A 250 -5.05 5.30 -23.72
C ALA A 250 -3.64 5.29 -24.33
N PRO A 251 -3.54 5.22 -25.66
CA PRO A 251 -2.27 5.39 -26.36
C PRO A 251 -1.65 6.76 -26.07
N GLY A 252 -0.31 6.82 -25.97
CA GLY A 252 0.42 8.06 -25.69
C GLY A 252 0.60 8.36 -24.20
N VAL A 253 0.14 7.48 -23.31
CA VAL A 253 0.51 7.48 -21.91
C VAL A 253 1.89 6.84 -21.76
N GLU A 254 2.82 7.58 -21.18
CA GLU A 254 4.21 7.13 -20.96
C GLU A 254 4.34 6.33 -19.66
N PHE A 255 3.52 6.64 -18.64
CA PHE A 255 3.48 5.91 -17.37
C PHE A 255 2.04 5.76 -16.87
N ALA A 256 1.77 4.62 -16.26
CA ALA A 256 0.51 4.34 -15.58
C ALA A 256 0.78 3.73 -14.21
N TYR A 257 0.18 4.31 -13.18
CA TYR A 257 0.30 3.90 -11.79
C TYR A 257 -1.08 3.60 -11.21
N ILE A 258 -1.11 2.85 -10.11
CA ILE A 258 -2.35 2.47 -9.43
C ILE A 258 -2.33 3.10 -8.04
N ILE A 259 -3.16 4.12 -7.81
CA ILE A 259 -3.27 4.79 -6.51
C ILE A 259 -4.10 3.96 -5.53
N SER A 260 -5.15 3.30 -6.03
CA SER A 260 -6.05 2.49 -5.19
C SER A 260 -6.59 1.30 -5.97
N SER A 261 -6.70 0.17 -5.29
CA SER A 261 -7.24 -1.06 -5.86
C SER A 261 -8.77 -1.15 -5.77
N ASP A 262 -9.38 -0.52 -4.76
CA ASP A 262 -10.84 -0.48 -4.59
C ASP A 262 -11.24 0.71 -3.67
N PRO A 263 -11.93 1.73 -4.19
CA PRO A 263 -12.26 1.95 -5.62
C PRO A 263 -11.02 2.09 -6.49
N VAL A 264 -11.11 1.68 -7.75
CA VAL A 264 -9.98 1.70 -8.68
C VAL A 264 -9.69 3.13 -9.14
N VAL A 265 -8.50 3.62 -8.81
CA VAL A 265 -7.99 4.92 -9.25
C VAL A 265 -6.58 4.75 -9.80
N LEU A 266 -6.39 5.21 -11.03
CA LEU A 266 -5.12 5.21 -11.72
C LEU A 266 -4.58 6.64 -11.79
N ALA A 267 -3.26 6.81 -11.74
CA ALA A 267 -2.57 8.00 -12.19
C ALA A 267 -1.88 7.72 -13.52
N VAL A 268 -1.98 8.63 -14.46
CA VAL A 268 -1.35 8.50 -15.77
C VAL A 268 -0.55 9.74 -16.11
N ALA A 269 0.62 9.51 -16.69
CA ALA A 269 1.50 10.54 -17.21
C ALA A 269 1.50 10.50 -18.75
N ALA A 270 1.15 11.59 -19.41
CA ALA A 270 1.11 11.71 -20.85
C ALA A 270 2.13 12.75 -21.31
N GLY A 271 3.19 12.28 -21.96
CA GLY A 271 4.22 13.13 -22.57
C GLY A 271 5.47 13.35 -21.74
N ASP A 272 5.42 13.17 -20.41
CA ASP A 272 6.56 13.25 -19.50
C ASP A 272 6.27 12.38 -18.26
N TYR A 273 7.13 12.43 -17.23
CA TYR A 273 6.98 11.68 -15.97
C TYR A 273 5.86 12.22 -15.07
N ASP A 274 5.45 13.48 -15.25
CA ASP A 274 4.47 14.13 -14.40
C ASP A 274 3.06 13.59 -14.62
N VAL A 275 2.36 13.38 -13.52
CA VAL A 275 0.97 12.89 -13.56
C VAL A 275 0.07 13.96 -14.18
N THR A 276 -0.51 13.65 -15.34
CA THR A 276 -1.40 14.56 -16.08
C THR A 276 -2.87 14.32 -15.76
N ASN A 277 -3.24 13.10 -15.38
CA ASN A 277 -4.63 12.76 -15.09
C ASN A 277 -4.74 11.67 -14.02
N LEU A 278 -5.81 11.75 -13.23
CA LEU A 278 -6.32 10.60 -12.48
C LEU A 278 -7.53 10.01 -13.24
N ILE A 279 -7.63 8.70 -13.25
CA ILE A 279 -8.70 7.96 -13.92
C ILE A 279 -9.39 7.08 -12.90
N SER A 280 -10.69 7.28 -12.71
CA SER A 280 -11.53 6.39 -11.91
C SER A 280 -12.15 5.32 -12.79
N LEU A 281 -12.09 4.06 -12.35
CA LEU A 281 -12.76 2.94 -12.99
C LEU A 281 -13.86 2.37 -12.09
N SER A 282 -14.84 1.73 -12.68
CA SER A 282 -15.83 0.93 -11.95
C SER A 282 -15.23 -0.41 -11.50
N ASP A 283 -15.94 -1.12 -10.64
CA ASP A 283 -15.68 -2.51 -10.22
C ASP A 283 -15.57 -3.54 -11.36
N ARG A 284 -15.99 -3.16 -12.57
CA ARG A 284 -15.87 -3.96 -13.79
C ARG A 284 -14.82 -3.43 -14.77
N GLY A 285 -13.92 -2.59 -14.31
CA GLY A 285 -12.86 -2.02 -15.12
C GLY A 285 -13.33 -1.06 -16.22
N LYS A 286 -14.52 -0.47 -16.11
CA LYS A 286 -15.00 0.53 -17.05
C LYS A 286 -14.67 1.93 -16.58
N TYR A 287 -14.24 2.78 -17.50
CA TYR A 287 -14.01 4.19 -17.24
C TYR A 287 -15.25 4.85 -16.62
N ARG A 288 -15.05 5.62 -15.56
CA ARG A 288 -16.09 6.41 -14.87
C ARG A 288 -15.85 7.90 -15.06
N ALA A 289 -14.69 8.37 -14.60
CA ALA A 289 -14.34 9.79 -14.64
C ALA A 289 -12.83 9.97 -14.81
N GLY A 290 -12.45 11.11 -15.39
CA GLY A 290 -11.09 11.62 -15.44
C GLY A 290 -10.98 12.93 -14.70
N ILE A 291 -9.89 13.10 -13.96
CA ILE A 291 -9.56 14.31 -13.21
C ILE A 291 -8.24 14.81 -13.79
N ARG A 292 -8.25 16.02 -14.32
CA ARG A 292 -7.04 16.62 -14.86
C ARG A 292 -6.15 17.15 -13.74
N MET A 293 -4.86 16.86 -13.85
CA MET A 293 -3.81 17.35 -12.96
C MET A 293 -2.99 18.40 -13.73
N GLU A 294 -3.67 19.44 -14.26
CA GLU A 294 -3.02 20.42 -15.15
C GLU A 294 -2.03 21.31 -14.39
N GLY A 295 -0.82 21.41 -14.95
CA GLY A 295 0.22 22.35 -14.54
C GLY A 295 0.58 22.22 -13.06
N ASP A 296 1.08 23.28 -12.48
CA ASP A 296 1.50 23.34 -11.08
C ASP A 296 0.33 23.39 -10.07
N HIS A 297 -0.92 23.17 -10.54
CA HIS A 297 -2.10 23.23 -9.67
C HIS A 297 -2.23 22.05 -8.71
N TYR A 298 -1.72 20.88 -9.10
CA TYR A 298 -1.79 19.66 -8.28
C TYR A 298 -0.44 18.98 -8.25
N ASN A 299 -0.09 18.45 -7.08
CA ASN A 299 1.18 17.76 -6.86
C ASN A 299 0.89 16.29 -6.52
N VAL A 300 0.89 15.43 -7.55
CA VAL A 300 0.85 13.97 -7.43
C VAL A 300 2.13 13.44 -8.05
N GLU A 301 3.02 12.94 -7.21
CA GLU A 301 4.31 12.41 -7.62
C GLU A 301 4.28 10.89 -7.53
N CYS A 302 4.74 10.21 -8.57
CA CYS A 302 4.81 8.76 -8.60
C CYS A 302 6.24 8.32 -8.92
N ASP A 303 6.71 7.31 -8.21
CA ASP A 303 8.00 6.67 -8.46
C ASP A 303 7.92 5.85 -9.78
N PRO A 304 8.69 6.19 -10.83
CA PRO A 304 8.66 5.49 -12.11
C PRO A 304 9.04 4.01 -12.00
N ASP A 305 9.80 3.63 -10.98
CA ASP A 305 10.19 2.25 -10.71
C ASP A 305 9.13 1.47 -9.92
N SER A 306 8.01 2.11 -9.52
CA SER A 306 6.91 1.50 -8.78
C SER A 306 5.62 1.41 -9.61
N VAL A 307 4.68 0.60 -9.16
CA VAL A 307 3.32 0.52 -9.72
C VAL A 307 2.33 1.33 -8.89
N ASP A 308 2.58 1.46 -7.59
CA ASP A 308 1.71 2.05 -6.57
C ASP A 308 2.41 3.07 -5.66
N GLY A 309 3.66 3.42 -5.97
CA GLY A 309 4.46 4.38 -5.21
C GLY A 309 4.12 5.84 -5.53
N CYS A 310 2.83 6.23 -5.43
CA CYS A 310 2.40 7.61 -5.62
C CYS A 310 2.18 8.32 -4.29
N THR A 311 2.58 9.58 -4.21
CA THR A 311 2.31 10.50 -3.10
C THR A 311 1.42 11.66 -3.55
N GLY A 312 0.88 12.42 -2.61
CA GLY A 312 0.02 13.55 -2.91
C GLY A 312 -1.43 13.21 -3.30
N ALA A 313 -1.79 11.92 -3.38
CA ALA A 313 -3.14 11.48 -3.63
C ALA A 313 -3.54 10.30 -2.74
N THR A 314 -4.74 10.33 -2.16
CA THR A 314 -5.27 9.24 -1.31
C THR A 314 -6.76 9.06 -1.56
N VAL A 315 -7.20 7.82 -1.66
CA VAL A 315 -8.61 7.47 -1.92
C VAL A 315 -9.29 7.05 -0.62
N ALA A 316 -10.44 7.65 -0.33
CA ALA A 316 -11.31 7.29 0.79
C ALA A 316 -12.78 7.30 0.35
N GLY A 317 -13.45 6.17 0.48
CA GLY A 317 -14.82 6.00 0.01
C GLY A 317 -14.96 6.28 -1.48
N ASP A 318 -15.86 7.19 -1.86
CA ASP A 318 -16.13 7.61 -3.24
C ASP A 318 -15.33 8.86 -3.68
N ARG A 319 -14.26 9.20 -2.96
CA ARG A 319 -13.46 10.41 -3.17
C ARG A 319 -11.98 10.10 -3.29
N VAL A 320 -11.28 10.87 -4.12
CA VAL A 320 -9.84 11.01 -4.05
C VAL A 320 -9.50 12.41 -3.52
N LEU A 321 -8.56 12.47 -2.59
CA LEU A 321 -8.01 13.70 -2.04
C LEU A 321 -6.65 13.93 -2.69
N VAL A 322 -6.45 15.11 -3.25
CA VAL A 322 -5.26 15.45 -4.03
C VAL A 322 -4.63 16.70 -3.44
N THR A 323 -3.33 16.67 -3.26
CA THR A 323 -2.52 17.82 -2.86
C THR A 323 -2.43 18.83 -4.01
N SER A 324 -2.64 20.12 -3.74
CA SER A 324 -2.34 21.18 -4.71
C SER A 324 -0.84 21.48 -4.75
N GLY A 325 -0.38 22.08 -5.83
CA GLY A 325 0.88 22.80 -5.84
C GLY A 325 0.90 23.97 -4.83
N ASP A 326 2.02 24.64 -4.72
CA ASP A 326 2.14 25.80 -3.84
C ASP A 326 1.27 26.96 -4.36
N VAL A 327 0.50 27.57 -3.47
CA VAL A 327 -0.42 28.69 -3.76
C VAL A 327 0.12 30.01 -3.23
N SER A 328 1.43 30.16 -3.19
CA SER A 328 2.14 31.18 -2.42
C SER A 328 2.30 32.53 -3.10
N GLU A 329 2.04 32.67 -4.40
CA GLU A 329 2.47 33.89 -5.12
C GLU A 329 1.73 35.18 -4.71
N GLU A 330 0.49 35.10 -4.21
CA GLU A 330 -0.24 36.29 -3.78
C GLU A 330 -0.07 36.71 -2.31
N LEU A 331 0.40 35.78 -1.45
CA LEU A 331 0.38 35.99 0.02
C LEU A 331 1.78 35.94 0.67
N GLY A 332 2.83 35.61 -0.06
CA GLY A 332 4.19 35.49 0.50
C GLY A 332 4.37 34.28 1.43
N ASN A 333 3.40 33.40 1.51
CA ASN A 333 3.39 32.26 2.42
C ASN A 333 3.48 30.93 1.64
N ASN A 334 4.39 30.06 2.04
CA ASN A 334 4.51 28.70 1.51
C ASN A 334 3.36 27.83 2.03
N THR A 335 2.27 27.74 1.29
CA THR A 335 1.08 26.96 1.69
C THR A 335 0.51 26.18 0.52
N ASN A 336 -0.29 25.17 0.81
CA ASN A 336 -1.03 24.40 -0.17
C ASN A 336 -2.43 24.02 0.33
N TRP A 337 -3.15 23.31 -0.52
CA TRP A 337 -4.46 22.77 -0.23
C TRP A 337 -4.50 21.27 -0.49
N VAL A 338 -5.48 20.58 0.12
CA VAL A 338 -5.92 19.26 -0.31
C VAL A 338 -7.35 19.38 -0.81
N VAL A 339 -7.59 18.96 -2.04
CA VAL A 339 -8.89 19.08 -2.72
C VAL A 339 -9.47 17.69 -2.93
N THR A 340 -10.76 17.53 -2.66
CA THR A 340 -11.48 16.28 -2.93
C THR A 340 -12.02 16.28 -4.35
N PHE A 341 -12.02 15.11 -4.98
CA PHE A 341 -12.72 14.88 -6.25
C PHE A 341 -13.64 13.68 -6.12
N ASP A 342 -14.80 13.79 -6.71
CA ASP A 342 -15.79 12.71 -6.79
C ASP A 342 -15.38 11.69 -7.85
N LEU A 343 -15.27 10.42 -7.46
CA LEU A 343 -14.80 9.35 -8.36
C LEU A 343 -15.81 8.97 -9.44
N ALA A 344 -17.09 9.35 -9.30
CA ALA A 344 -18.10 9.07 -10.30
C ALA A 344 -18.15 10.13 -11.40
N THR A 345 -17.86 11.38 -11.05
CA THR A 345 -18.04 12.53 -11.93
C THR A 345 -16.75 13.28 -12.30
N GLY A 346 -15.70 13.12 -11.49
CA GLY A 346 -14.44 13.86 -11.61
C GLY A 346 -14.52 15.30 -11.11
N HIS A 347 -15.67 15.74 -10.58
CA HIS A 347 -15.84 17.11 -10.10
C HIS A 347 -15.13 17.33 -8.75
N SER A 348 -14.51 18.50 -8.61
CA SER A 348 -13.94 18.94 -7.34
C SER A 348 -15.04 19.20 -6.30
N GLY A 349 -14.70 18.98 -5.04
CA GLY A 349 -15.61 19.12 -3.91
C GLY A 349 -15.01 19.96 -2.79
N LYS A 350 -14.78 19.35 -1.64
CA LYS A 350 -14.24 20.01 -0.45
C LYS A 350 -12.77 20.37 -0.62
N LYS A 351 -12.38 21.49 -0.02
CA LYS A 351 -11.02 21.99 0.05
C LYS A 351 -10.61 22.07 1.51
N PHE A 352 -9.41 21.58 1.81
CA PHE A 352 -8.76 21.67 3.11
C PHE A 352 -7.54 22.55 2.98
N GLU A 353 -7.45 23.60 3.78
CA GLU A 353 -6.34 24.54 3.75
C GLU A 353 -5.28 24.13 4.76
N ALA A 354 -4.02 24.16 4.35
CA ALA A 354 -2.91 23.90 5.25
C ALA A 354 -2.79 25.01 6.32
N GLY A 355 -3.06 26.25 5.95
CA GLY A 355 -2.81 27.44 6.74
C GLY A 355 -1.48 28.10 6.38
N PRO A 356 -1.24 29.31 6.92
CA PRO A 356 -0.02 30.06 6.61
C PRO A 356 1.24 29.26 6.96
N ASP A 357 2.23 29.27 6.07
CA ASP A 357 3.53 28.63 6.23
C ASP A 357 3.46 27.14 6.65
N GLN A 358 2.42 26.45 6.16
CA GLN A 358 2.22 25.03 6.38
C GLN A 358 1.84 24.32 5.08
N ARG A 359 2.28 23.06 4.95
CA ARG A 359 1.90 22.16 3.86
C ARG A 359 1.12 20.96 4.41
N LEU A 360 0.08 20.57 3.67
CA LEU A 360 -0.82 19.48 4.00
C LEU A 360 -0.71 18.39 2.94
N SER A 361 -0.39 17.17 3.35
CA SER A 361 -0.25 16.01 2.46
C SER A 361 -1.09 14.84 2.95
N PRO A 362 -2.02 14.32 2.15
CA PRO A 362 -2.80 13.15 2.51
C PRO A 362 -1.90 11.92 2.46
N LEU A 363 -1.95 11.09 3.52
CA LEU A 363 -1.11 9.92 3.66
C LEU A 363 -1.87 8.61 3.48
N ARG A 364 -2.98 8.46 4.21
CA ARG A 364 -3.67 7.19 4.29
C ARG A 364 -5.16 7.36 4.57
N ALA A 365 -5.98 6.52 3.93
CA ALA A 365 -7.37 6.37 4.31
C ALA A 365 -7.51 5.61 5.65
N SER A 366 -8.47 6.03 6.45
CA SER A 366 -8.92 5.34 7.66
C SER A 366 -10.44 5.34 7.68
N GLY A 367 -11.02 4.27 7.15
CA GLY A 367 -12.46 4.24 6.86
C GLY A 367 -12.84 5.32 5.84
N ASP A 368 -13.79 6.19 6.21
CA ASP A 368 -14.25 7.33 5.38
C ASP A 368 -13.41 8.61 5.57
N GLN A 369 -12.40 8.59 6.43
CA GLN A 369 -11.51 9.71 6.71
C GLN A 369 -10.17 9.54 5.99
N VAL A 370 -9.43 10.63 5.81
CA VAL A 370 -8.05 10.60 5.36
C VAL A 370 -7.16 11.21 6.43
N LEU A 371 -6.13 10.46 6.83
CA LEU A 371 -5.09 10.95 7.71
C LEU A 371 -4.06 11.68 6.85
N ALA A 372 -3.68 12.87 7.29
CA ALA A 372 -2.77 13.75 6.57
C ALA A 372 -1.72 14.33 7.50
N LEU A 373 -0.52 14.49 6.96
CA LEU A 373 0.57 15.19 7.61
C LEU A 373 0.50 16.67 7.27
N LYS A 374 0.57 17.51 8.29
CA LYS A 374 0.67 18.95 8.17
C LYS A 374 2.03 19.40 8.69
N VAL A 375 2.86 19.95 7.83
CA VAL A 375 4.27 20.30 8.09
C VAL A 375 4.43 21.81 8.06
N SER A 376 5.15 22.36 9.03
CA SER A 376 5.58 23.76 9.01
C SER A 376 6.68 23.97 7.96
N THR A 377 6.63 25.08 7.25
CA THR A 377 7.66 25.48 6.28
C THR A 377 8.61 26.54 6.84
N ASP A 378 8.24 27.18 7.94
CA ASP A 378 9.00 28.24 8.62
C ASP A 378 9.56 27.83 9.99
N THR A 379 9.32 26.61 10.43
CA THR A 379 9.70 26.08 11.76
C THR A 379 9.04 26.76 12.96
N VAL A 380 8.12 27.71 12.75
CA VAL A 380 7.40 28.42 13.83
C VAL A 380 6.15 27.66 14.26
N ALA A 381 5.35 27.22 13.31
CA ALA A 381 4.17 26.40 13.63
C ALA A 381 4.60 24.95 13.89
N PRO A 382 3.96 24.22 14.83
CA PRO A 382 4.23 22.80 15.02
C PRO A 382 3.73 21.98 13.84
N ASN A 383 4.38 20.87 13.55
CA ASN A 383 3.84 19.84 12.67
C ASN A 383 2.61 19.20 13.34
N SER A 384 1.75 18.58 12.57
CA SER A 384 0.60 17.87 13.14
C SER A 384 0.14 16.71 12.25
N LEU A 385 -0.39 15.66 12.89
CA LEU A 385 -1.20 14.65 12.24
C LEU A 385 -2.65 15.11 12.32
N VAL A 386 -3.33 15.16 11.17
CA VAL A 386 -4.70 15.61 11.08
C VAL A 386 -5.58 14.58 10.36
N SER A 387 -6.87 14.58 10.67
CA SER A 387 -7.89 13.82 9.95
C SER A 387 -8.71 14.77 9.09
N LEU A 388 -8.91 14.41 7.84
CA LEU A 388 -9.74 15.13 6.87
C LEU A 388 -11.00 14.32 6.59
N ASP A 389 -12.17 14.94 6.77
CA ASP A 389 -13.45 14.33 6.40
C ASP A 389 -13.87 14.81 5.02
N PRO A 390 -13.74 13.98 3.98
CA PRO A 390 -14.03 14.38 2.61
C PRO A 390 -15.52 14.70 2.35
N LYS A 391 -16.44 14.23 3.20
CA LYS A 391 -17.88 14.49 3.09
C LYS A 391 -18.25 15.83 3.68
N SER A 392 -17.82 16.10 4.91
CA SER A 392 -18.17 17.33 5.62
C SER A 392 -17.23 18.51 5.31
N GLY A 393 -15.98 18.23 4.91
CA GLY A 393 -14.93 19.24 4.78
C GLY A 393 -14.30 19.63 6.12
N LYS A 394 -14.57 18.88 7.19
CA LYS A 394 -13.98 19.14 8.50
C LYS A 394 -12.57 18.57 8.59
N GLN A 395 -11.68 19.38 9.15
CA GLN A 395 -10.32 18.98 9.53
C GLN A 395 -10.26 18.89 11.06
N ARG A 396 -9.66 17.82 11.57
CA ARG A 396 -9.47 17.59 12.99
C ARG A 396 -8.01 17.23 13.26
N THR A 397 -7.35 17.96 14.16
CA THR A 397 -5.99 17.63 14.61
C THR A 397 -6.05 16.45 15.56
N TYR A 398 -5.17 15.48 15.33
CA TYR A 398 -4.92 14.35 16.23
C TYR A 398 -3.96 14.78 17.32
N PHE A 399 -2.78 15.27 16.93
CA PHE A 399 -1.77 15.80 17.85
C PHE A 399 -0.82 16.75 17.09
N TYR A 400 -0.13 17.58 17.84
CA TYR A 400 0.95 18.44 17.36
C TYR A 400 2.30 17.85 17.77
N PHE A 401 3.34 18.04 16.96
CA PHE A 401 4.67 17.57 17.26
C PHE A 401 5.75 18.42 16.62
N THR A 402 6.95 18.35 17.19
CA THR A 402 8.16 18.93 16.63
C THR A 402 9.11 17.80 16.26
N ILE A 403 9.75 17.90 15.11
CA ILE A 403 10.84 17.00 14.74
C ILE A 403 12.12 17.57 15.35
N PRO A 404 12.87 16.83 16.15
CA PRO A 404 14.14 17.28 16.71
C PRO A 404 15.13 17.67 15.59
N ASP A 405 16.00 18.63 15.88
CA ASP A 405 16.98 19.14 14.91
C ASP A 405 17.89 18.06 14.35
N GLU A 406 18.22 17.06 15.17
CA GLU A 406 18.99 15.88 14.79
C GLU A 406 18.34 15.05 13.69
N LEU A 407 17.01 15.18 13.53
CA LEU A 407 16.21 14.45 12.55
C LEU A 407 15.79 15.31 11.34
N HIS A 408 15.98 16.64 11.40
CA HIS A 408 15.59 17.55 10.31
C HIS A 408 16.34 17.28 8.99
N GLY A 409 17.52 16.68 9.05
CA GLY A 409 18.31 16.29 7.87
C GLY A 409 18.04 14.89 7.36
N VAL A 410 17.20 14.12 8.03
CA VAL A 410 16.84 12.75 7.66
C VAL A 410 15.57 12.82 6.82
N GLY A 411 15.73 12.92 5.50
CA GLY A 411 14.60 12.81 4.58
C GLY A 411 13.94 11.46 4.77
N ALA A 412 12.73 11.43 5.35
CA ALA A 412 11.97 10.19 5.47
C ALA A 412 11.55 9.71 4.10
N SER A 413 12.05 8.57 3.66
CA SER A 413 11.64 7.91 2.43
C SER A 413 10.45 6.96 2.63
N GLU A 414 10.06 6.73 3.88
CA GLU A 414 8.90 5.94 4.27
C GLU A 414 8.09 6.73 5.31
N LEU A 415 6.80 6.89 5.06
CA LEU A 415 5.84 7.45 6.00
C LEU A 415 4.72 6.44 6.21
N MET A 416 4.36 6.20 7.47
CA MET A 416 3.31 5.27 7.82
C MET A 416 2.46 5.84 8.96
N VAL A 417 1.15 5.66 8.88
CA VAL A 417 0.24 6.02 9.99
C VAL A 417 -0.46 4.76 10.45
N GLU A 418 -0.18 4.33 11.67
CA GLU A 418 -0.74 3.14 12.31
C GLU A 418 -0.95 3.37 13.80
N HIS A 419 -1.97 2.73 14.37
CA HIS A 419 -2.24 2.77 15.81
C HIS A 419 -2.23 4.18 16.42
N GLY A 420 -2.80 5.16 15.69
CA GLY A 420 -2.88 6.54 16.13
C GLY A 420 -1.55 7.31 16.13
N ARG A 421 -0.51 6.74 15.54
CA ARG A 421 0.86 7.29 15.45
C ARG A 421 1.25 7.57 14.00
N ILE A 422 2.17 8.49 13.82
CA ILE A 422 2.89 8.65 12.56
C ILE A 422 4.32 8.13 12.74
N PHE A 423 4.78 7.34 11.77
CA PHE A 423 6.13 6.78 11.75
C PHE A 423 6.89 7.30 10.54
N PHE A 424 8.15 7.60 10.77
CA PHE A 424 9.12 8.07 9.77
C PHE A 424 10.21 7.04 9.64
N GLY A 425 10.61 6.71 8.42
CA GLY A 425 11.66 5.74 8.15
C GLY A 425 12.47 6.08 6.92
N ASN A 426 13.67 5.54 6.84
CA ASN A 426 14.55 5.65 5.69
C ASN A 426 14.87 4.26 5.15
N GLN A 427 14.95 4.16 3.81
CA GLN A 427 15.27 2.91 3.11
C GLN A 427 16.75 2.73 2.83
N GLU A 428 17.52 3.80 2.84
CA GLU A 428 18.94 3.77 2.53
C GLU A 428 19.74 4.65 3.48
N PHE A 429 20.87 4.13 3.94
CA PHE A 429 21.81 4.82 4.80
C PHE A 429 23.22 4.68 4.26
N ARG A 430 24.06 5.71 4.50
CA ARG A 430 25.49 5.66 4.20
C ARG A 430 26.26 6.03 5.45
N GLY A 431 27.27 5.24 5.78
CA GLY A 431 28.17 5.54 6.87
C GLY A 431 28.87 6.88 6.63
N SER A 432 28.83 7.77 7.63
CA SER A 432 29.52 9.06 7.56
C SER A 432 31.05 8.85 7.70
N GLY A 433 31.82 9.62 6.96
CA GLY A 433 33.29 9.54 7.03
C GLY A 433 33.93 10.19 8.27
N LYS A 434 33.11 10.69 9.21
CA LYS A 434 33.60 11.39 10.41
C LYS A 434 34.02 10.39 11.48
N LYS A 435 35.28 10.48 11.93
CA LYS A 435 35.91 9.56 12.87
C LYS A 435 35.49 9.75 14.35
N GLU A 436 34.76 10.82 14.69
CA GLU A 436 34.68 11.29 16.07
C GLU A 436 33.44 10.87 16.85
N THR A 437 32.41 10.32 16.21
CA THR A 437 31.28 9.67 16.91
C THR A 437 30.81 8.49 16.08
N PRO A 438 30.50 7.32 16.67
CA PRO A 438 29.72 6.31 15.97
C PRO A 438 28.33 6.94 15.73
N ASP A 439 28.13 7.47 14.53
CA ASP A 439 26.87 8.10 14.17
C ASP A 439 25.75 7.08 14.38
N ALA A 440 24.93 7.31 15.39
CA ALA A 440 23.68 6.65 15.53
C ALA A 440 22.79 7.13 14.37
N GLN A 441 22.47 6.23 13.44
CA GLN A 441 21.56 6.53 12.34
C GLN A 441 20.17 6.02 12.69
N TRP A 442 19.21 6.91 12.73
CA TRP A 442 17.83 6.57 13.00
C TRP A 442 17.21 5.95 11.76
N LEU A 443 16.99 4.63 11.81
CA LEU A 443 16.37 3.88 10.71
C LEU A 443 14.87 4.15 10.63
N ALA A 444 14.22 4.28 11.79
CA ALA A 444 12.82 4.63 11.90
C ALA A 444 12.52 5.17 13.31
N TYR A 445 11.47 5.98 13.43
CA TYR A 445 10.90 6.44 14.69
C TYR A 445 9.42 6.74 14.55
N GLY A 446 8.67 6.66 15.63
CA GLY A 446 7.26 7.04 15.72
C GLY A 446 7.07 8.33 16.49
N VAL A 447 5.91 8.94 16.29
CA VAL A 447 5.42 10.10 17.05
C VAL A 447 3.95 9.88 17.37
N ALA A 448 3.59 10.07 18.67
CA ALA A 448 2.21 10.04 19.16
C ALA A 448 1.95 11.01 20.28
#